data_6356dd33cb964a0654303ff755bdf5ef
#
_entry.id   6356dd33cb964a0654303ff755bdf5ef
#
_cell.length_a   1.000
_cell.length_b   1.000
_cell.length_c   1.000
_cell.angle_alpha   90.00
_cell.angle_beta   90.00
_cell.angle_gamma   90.00
#
_symmetry.space_group_name_H-M   'P 1'
#
loop_
_entity.id
_entity.type
_entity.pdbx_description
1 polymer ?
#
loop_
_entity_poly.entity_id
_entity_poly.type
_entity_poly.pdbx_seq_one_letter_code
_entity_poly.pdbx_strand_id
1 'polypeptide(L)'
;MNKGFCILAENNYKTDYVRQAYALACSIHKNNKNQYVSLITDDDVPKQYKNVFDKIIPIPWGNLAVNSDWKIENRWKVYHLTPYENTFVMDADMLILEDISDWWYKCSEHSVAFTTDVLTYRKDVVTTNYYRKTFVENNLPNLYSGLYYFKKSSVAKEFFALVEIISKDWQIFYKQFASKSKQKWQSFDLN
;
A
#
# COMPACT_ATOMS: atom_id res chain seq x y z
N MET A 1 -1.91 -14.22 15.35
CA MET A 1 -0.99 -13.06 15.21
C MET A 1 -1.82 -11.80 15.30
N ASN A 2 -1.48 -10.87 16.23
CA ASN A 2 -2.35 -9.72 16.45
C ASN A 2 -1.96 -8.49 15.59
N LYS A 3 -0.69 -8.33 15.21
CA LYS A 3 -0.21 -7.22 14.40
C LYS A 3 0.93 -7.64 13.48
N GLY A 4 1.06 -7.00 12.31
CA GLY A 4 2.12 -7.26 11.37
C GLY A 4 2.07 -6.38 10.12
N PHE A 5 3.06 -6.56 9.26
CA PHE A 5 3.22 -5.83 8.01
C PHE A 5 2.75 -6.70 6.84
N CYS A 6 2.03 -6.10 5.91
CA CYS A 6 1.72 -6.71 4.62
C CYS A 6 2.38 -5.92 3.50
N ILE A 7 3.05 -6.63 2.60
CA ILE A 7 3.70 -6.08 1.42
C ILE A 7 3.06 -6.75 0.21
N LEU A 8 2.45 -5.96 -0.67
CA LEU A 8 2.00 -6.44 -1.97
C LEU A 8 3.13 -6.22 -2.97
N ALA A 9 3.58 -7.29 -3.62
CA ALA A 9 4.65 -7.21 -4.60
C ALA A 9 4.32 -8.08 -5.82
N GLU A 10 4.29 -7.48 -6.98
CA GLU A 10 4.08 -8.13 -8.27
C GLU A 10 5.10 -7.58 -9.26
N ASN A 11 5.94 -8.46 -9.80
CA ASN A 11 7.00 -8.10 -10.74
C ASN A 11 6.42 -7.56 -12.05
N ASN A 12 7.11 -6.62 -12.65
CA ASN A 12 6.90 -6.24 -14.02
C ASN A 12 8.18 -6.43 -14.85
N TYR A 13 8.13 -6.13 -16.14
CA TYR A 13 9.26 -6.35 -17.04
C TYR A 13 10.51 -5.48 -16.74
N LYS A 14 10.39 -4.46 -15.89
CA LYS A 14 11.49 -3.56 -15.51
C LYS A 14 11.97 -3.78 -14.08
N THR A 15 11.08 -4.26 -13.20
CA THR A 15 11.30 -4.17 -11.75
C THR A 15 10.94 -5.49 -11.08
N ASP A 16 11.88 -5.99 -10.29
CA ASP A 16 11.71 -7.12 -9.38
C ASP A 16 11.22 -6.61 -8.02
N TYR A 17 9.90 -6.45 -7.89
CA TYR A 17 9.25 -6.02 -6.65
C TYR A 17 9.32 -7.07 -5.55
N VAL A 18 9.42 -8.34 -5.88
CA VAL A 18 9.63 -9.41 -4.89
C VAL A 18 10.99 -9.24 -4.20
N ARG A 19 12.05 -8.87 -4.95
CA ARG A 19 13.37 -8.56 -4.38
C ARG A 19 13.34 -7.28 -3.52
N GLN A 20 12.58 -6.28 -3.94
CA GLN A 20 12.40 -5.05 -3.14
C GLN A 20 11.64 -5.35 -1.85
N ALA A 21 10.56 -6.13 -1.89
CA ALA A 21 9.83 -6.59 -0.71
C ALA A 21 10.73 -7.38 0.26
N TYR A 22 11.65 -8.20 -0.26
CA TYR A 22 12.65 -8.86 0.55
C TYR A 22 13.56 -7.87 1.28
N ALA A 23 14.06 -6.84 0.58
CA ALA A 23 14.90 -5.80 1.18
C ALA A 23 14.13 -5.01 2.27
N LEU A 24 12.85 -4.68 2.00
CA LEU A 24 11.98 -4.05 2.99
C LEU A 24 11.79 -4.93 4.21
N ALA A 25 11.47 -6.21 4.05
CA ALA A 25 11.30 -7.15 5.16
C ALA A 25 12.58 -7.28 6.00
N CYS A 26 13.75 -7.36 5.37
CA CYS A 26 15.03 -7.33 6.07
C CYS A 26 15.23 -6.05 6.88
N SER A 27 14.84 -4.88 6.33
CA SER A 27 14.97 -3.60 7.03
C SER A 27 14.02 -3.50 8.22
N ILE A 28 12.80 -4.06 8.10
CA ILE A 28 11.85 -4.16 9.21
C ILE A 28 12.47 -4.99 10.35
N HIS A 29 12.93 -6.21 10.06
CA HIS A 29 13.50 -7.10 11.09
C HIS A 29 14.78 -6.56 11.72
N LYS A 30 15.60 -5.83 10.93
CA LYS A 30 16.83 -5.20 11.45
C LYS A 30 16.55 -4.13 12.49
N ASN A 31 15.56 -3.29 12.24
CA ASN A 31 15.28 -2.11 13.06
C ASN A 31 14.15 -2.33 14.08
N ASN A 32 13.34 -3.38 13.88
CA ASN A 32 12.16 -3.66 14.72
C ASN A 32 12.10 -5.15 15.05
N LYS A 33 12.47 -5.51 16.26
CA LYS A 33 12.46 -6.90 16.69
C LYS A 33 11.04 -7.47 16.81
N ASN A 34 10.90 -8.76 16.55
CA ASN A 34 9.66 -9.53 16.75
C ASN A 34 8.46 -9.00 15.94
N GLN A 35 8.69 -8.45 14.76
CA GLN A 35 7.63 -8.07 13.84
C GLN A 35 7.29 -9.25 12.90
N TYR A 36 6.01 -9.38 12.59
CA TYR A 36 5.54 -10.30 11.56
C TYR A 36 5.45 -9.58 10.22
N VAL A 37 5.92 -10.22 9.16
CA VAL A 37 5.89 -9.67 7.79
C VAL A 37 5.31 -10.72 6.84
N SER A 38 4.23 -10.36 6.13
CA SER A 38 3.62 -11.21 5.10
C SER A 38 3.81 -10.58 3.73
N LEU A 39 4.20 -11.40 2.77
CA LEU A 39 4.27 -11.05 1.35
C LEU A 39 3.00 -11.53 0.65
N ILE A 40 2.38 -10.67 -0.15
CA ILE A 40 1.25 -10.99 -1.01
C ILE A 40 1.76 -10.92 -2.45
N THR A 41 1.78 -12.07 -3.16
CA THR A 41 2.33 -12.15 -4.51
C THR A 41 1.88 -13.44 -5.21
N ASP A 42 1.75 -13.38 -6.54
CA ASP A 42 1.63 -14.55 -7.41
C ASP A 42 2.96 -14.91 -8.10
N ASP A 43 3.99 -14.08 -7.92
CA ASP A 43 5.31 -14.33 -8.50
C ASP A 43 6.09 -15.39 -7.73
N ASP A 44 7.03 -16.01 -8.40
CA ASP A 44 7.97 -16.94 -7.78
C ASP A 44 8.87 -16.21 -6.79
N VAL A 45 8.87 -16.67 -5.55
CA VAL A 45 9.73 -16.15 -4.48
C VAL A 45 10.97 -17.03 -4.37
N PRO A 46 12.19 -16.53 -4.65
CA PRO A 46 13.42 -17.27 -4.49
C PRO A 46 13.56 -17.87 -3.10
N LYS A 47 14.07 -19.11 -3.02
CA LYS A 47 14.19 -19.85 -1.76
C LYS A 47 14.92 -19.06 -0.67
N GLN A 48 15.96 -18.30 -1.03
CA GLN A 48 16.74 -17.47 -0.10
C GLN A 48 15.95 -16.28 0.47
N TYR A 49 14.84 -15.86 -0.18
CA TYR A 49 14.00 -14.75 0.31
C TYR A 49 12.87 -15.21 1.25
N LYS A 50 12.49 -16.50 1.17
CA LYS A 50 11.31 -17.00 1.90
C LYS A 50 11.42 -16.84 3.41
N ASN A 51 12.62 -16.97 3.97
CA ASN A 51 12.84 -17.02 5.42
C ASN A 51 12.59 -15.69 6.15
N VAL A 52 12.46 -14.56 5.43
CA VAL A 52 12.16 -13.26 6.05
C VAL A 52 10.66 -12.99 6.15
N PHE A 53 9.85 -13.81 5.51
CA PHE A 53 8.40 -13.67 5.52
C PHE A 53 7.77 -14.74 6.40
N ASP A 54 6.89 -14.33 7.30
CA ASP A 54 6.08 -15.25 8.11
C ASP A 54 5.03 -15.98 7.26
N LYS A 55 4.51 -15.31 6.25
CA LYS A 55 3.60 -15.88 5.26
C LYS A 55 3.87 -15.32 3.87
N ILE A 56 3.70 -16.19 2.87
CA ILE A 56 3.63 -15.82 1.47
C ILE A 56 2.22 -16.20 1.01
N ILE A 57 1.44 -15.23 0.55
CA ILE A 57 0.00 -15.37 0.30
C ILE A 57 -0.24 -15.10 -1.18
N PRO A 58 -0.84 -16.04 -1.91
CA PRO A 58 -1.19 -15.82 -3.30
C PRO A 58 -2.34 -14.80 -3.43
N ILE A 59 -2.44 -14.15 -4.58
CA ILE A 59 -3.49 -13.17 -4.88
C ILE A 59 -4.75 -13.90 -5.31
N PRO A 60 -5.86 -13.85 -4.55
CA PRO A 60 -7.08 -14.56 -4.90
C PRO A 60 -7.92 -13.77 -5.92
N TRP A 61 -8.95 -14.44 -6.42
CA TRP A 61 -9.98 -13.87 -7.32
C TRP A 61 -9.43 -13.33 -8.64
N GLY A 62 -8.36 -13.95 -9.13
CA GLY A 62 -7.67 -13.55 -10.35
C GLY A 62 -6.78 -12.31 -10.13
N ASN A 63 -5.65 -12.28 -10.83
CA ASN A 63 -4.73 -11.14 -10.78
C ASN A 63 -5.19 -10.09 -11.78
N LEU A 64 -5.64 -8.93 -11.28
CA LEU A 64 -6.12 -7.82 -12.11
C LEU A 64 -4.96 -6.99 -12.71
N ALA A 65 -3.75 -7.14 -12.16
CA ALA A 65 -2.58 -6.35 -12.52
C ALA A 65 -1.64 -7.04 -13.52
N VAL A 66 -2.03 -8.18 -14.12
CA VAL A 66 -1.16 -8.95 -15.05
C VAL A 66 -0.58 -8.06 -16.15
N ASN A 67 -1.40 -7.21 -16.75
CA ASN A 67 -1.04 -6.35 -17.87
C ASN A 67 -0.73 -4.90 -17.45
N SER A 68 -0.66 -4.61 -16.16
CA SER A 68 -0.39 -3.28 -15.65
C SER A 68 1.10 -3.08 -15.36
N ASP A 69 1.62 -1.91 -15.71
CA ASP A 69 3.02 -1.56 -15.40
C ASP A 69 3.23 -1.27 -13.90
N TRP A 70 2.24 -0.68 -13.25
CA TRP A 70 2.35 -0.20 -11.86
C TRP A 70 1.91 -1.22 -10.81
N LYS A 71 1.15 -2.27 -11.21
CA LYS A 71 0.76 -3.39 -10.32
C LYS A 71 -0.05 -2.98 -9.09
N ILE A 72 -0.90 -1.96 -9.21
CA ILE A 72 -1.67 -1.43 -8.07
C ILE A 72 -3.11 -1.93 -7.98
N GLU A 73 -3.63 -2.56 -9.03
CA GLU A 73 -5.04 -2.96 -9.16
C GLU A 73 -5.47 -4.01 -8.13
N ASN A 74 -4.51 -4.71 -7.52
CA ASN A 74 -4.75 -5.69 -6.47
C ASN A 74 -4.69 -5.12 -5.04
N ARG A 75 -4.36 -3.83 -4.86
CA ARG A 75 -4.16 -3.21 -3.53
C ARG A 75 -5.38 -3.32 -2.61
N TRP A 76 -6.59 -3.21 -3.14
CA TRP A 76 -7.82 -3.36 -2.35
C TRP A 76 -7.95 -4.74 -1.70
N LYS A 77 -7.33 -5.79 -2.27
CA LYS A 77 -7.38 -7.15 -1.75
C LYS A 77 -6.61 -7.32 -0.43
N VAL A 78 -5.64 -6.46 -0.15
CA VAL A 78 -4.76 -6.60 1.02
C VAL A 78 -5.57 -6.66 2.32
N TYR A 79 -6.67 -5.90 2.44
CA TYR A 79 -7.56 -5.96 3.60
C TYR A 79 -8.12 -7.36 3.86
N HIS A 80 -8.49 -8.07 2.80
CA HIS A 80 -9.06 -9.41 2.89
C HIS A 80 -7.98 -10.47 3.14
N LEU A 81 -6.75 -10.24 2.68
CA LEU A 81 -5.64 -11.20 2.69
C LEU A 81 -4.81 -11.14 3.97
N THR A 82 -4.77 -10.00 4.63
CA THR A 82 -3.95 -9.86 5.84
C THR A 82 -4.28 -10.93 6.89
N PRO A 83 -3.26 -11.63 7.41
CA PRO A 83 -3.45 -12.57 8.51
C PRO A 83 -3.50 -11.91 9.88
N TYR A 84 -3.44 -10.57 9.95
CA TYR A 84 -3.32 -9.78 11.16
C TYR A 84 -4.62 -9.04 11.48
N GLU A 85 -4.86 -8.79 12.77
CA GLU A 85 -5.92 -7.88 13.23
C GLU A 85 -5.54 -6.41 13.02
N ASN A 86 -4.27 -6.10 13.23
CA ASN A 86 -3.68 -4.77 13.04
C ASN A 86 -2.61 -4.87 11.96
N THR A 87 -2.75 -4.11 10.90
CA THR A 87 -1.91 -4.24 9.71
C THR A 87 -1.33 -2.90 9.29
N PHE A 88 -0.01 -2.82 9.17
CA PHE A 88 0.63 -1.84 8.31
C PHE A 88 0.81 -2.42 6.92
N VAL A 89 0.37 -1.68 5.91
CA VAL A 89 0.62 -1.99 4.49
C VAL A 89 1.71 -1.06 3.99
N MET A 90 2.68 -1.62 3.31
CA MET A 90 3.82 -0.88 2.77
C MET A 90 4.08 -1.25 1.32
N ASP A 91 4.42 -0.25 0.50
CA ASP A 91 4.92 -0.48 -0.85
C ASP A 91 6.26 -1.22 -0.81
N ALA A 92 6.47 -2.12 -1.75
CA ALA A 92 7.66 -2.99 -1.78
C ALA A 92 8.99 -2.22 -1.91
N ASP A 93 8.97 -1.04 -2.50
CA ASP A 93 10.14 -0.18 -2.77
C ASP A 93 10.51 0.77 -1.61
N MET A 94 10.05 0.46 -0.40
CA MET A 94 10.35 1.20 0.83
C MET A 94 11.43 0.52 1.66
N LEU A 95 11.99 1.28 2.61
CA LEU A 95 12.88 0.75 3.66
C LEU A 95 12.53 1.39 5.00
N ILE A 96 12.58 0.59 6.06
CA ILE A 96 12.49 1.07 7.44
C ILE A 96 13.92 1.31 7.95
N LEU A 97 14.22 2.53 8.33
CA LEU A 97 15.58 2.93 8.74
C LEU A 97 15.74 3.06 10.26
N GLU A 98 14.63 3.13 11.00
CA GLU A 98 14.61 3.34 12.45
C GLU A 98 13.56 2.43 13.11
N ASP A 99 13.55 2.45 14.46
CA ASP A 99 12.50 1.80 15.23
C ASP A 99 11.16 2.55 15.06
N ILE A 100 10.13 1.82 14.64
CA ILE A 100 8.78 2.34 14.41
C ILE A 100 7.77 1.72 15.40
N SER A 101 8.22 1.22 16.53
CA SER A 101 7.34 0.60 17.54
C SER A 101 6.22 1.52 18.01
N ASP A 102 6.50 2.83 18.08
CA ASP A 102 5.53 3.87 18.42
C ASP A 102 4.37 3.99 17.43
N TRP A 103 4.57 3.61 16.16
CA TRP A 103 3.53 3.69 15.15
C TRP A 103 2.34 2.80 15.50
N TRP A 104 2.61 1.60 16.04
CA TRP A 104 1.56 0.69 16.48
C TRP A 104 0.67 1.33 17.53
N TYR A 105 1.27 2.01 18.50
CA TYR A 105 0.52 2.69 19.56
C TYR A 105 -0.33 3.84 18.97
N LYS A 106 0.30 4.75 18.24
CA LYS A 106 -0.36 5.92 17.64
C LYS A 106 -1.49 5.55 16.70
N CYS A 107 -1.29 4.51 15.86
CA CYS A 107 -2.30 4.10 14.88
C CYS A 107 -3.40 3.23 15.48
N SER A 108 -3.16 2.54 16.60
CA SER A 108 -4.14 1.61 17.20
C SER A 108 -5.45 2.28 17.65
N GLU A 109 -5.45 3.58 17.88
CA GLU A 109 -6.64 4.37 18.22
C GLU A 109 -7.57 4.58 17.01
N HIS A 110 -7.08 4.33 15.80
CA HIS A 110 -7.81 4.53 14.55
C HIS A 110 -8.21 3.20 13.89
N SER A 111 -9.34 3.20 13.21
CA SER A 111 -9.73 2.05 12.39
C SER A 111 -8.93 1.97 11.08
N VAL A 112 -8.60 3.14 10.51
CA VAL A 112 -7.78 3.31 9.32
C VAL A 112 -6.95 4.58 9.48
N ALA A 113 -5.68 4.56 9.10
CA ALA A 113 -4.80 5.73 9.10
C ALA A 113 -3.91 5.72 7.86
N PHE A 114 -3.82 6.86 7.20
CA PHE A 114 -2.94 7.06 6.04
C PHE A 114 -1.86 8.09 6.38
N THR A 115 -0.70 7.91 5.75
CA THR A 115 0.35 8.94 5.81
C THR A 115 -0.05 10.15 4.98
N THR A 116 0.31 11.34 5.47
CA THR A 116 0.14 12.62 4.79
C THR A 116 1.47 13.37 4.77
N ASP A 117 1.56 14.43 3.98
CA ASP A 117 2.71 15.34 3.97
C ASP A 117 4.06 14.63 3.78
N VAL A 118 4.08 13.66 2.88
CA VAL A 118 5.29 12.91 2.54
C VAL A 118 6.37 13.85 2.04
N LEU A 119 7.56 13.69 2.59
CA LEU A 119 8.71 14.51 2.24
C LEU A 119 9.59 13.84 1.19
N THR A 120 10.20 14.63 0.33
CA THR A 120 11.32 14.18 -0.50
C THR A 120 12.54 13.89 0.37
N TYR A 121 13.58 13.26 -0.21
CA TYR A 121 14.87 13.08 0.47
C TYR A 121 15.55 14.43 0.86
N ARG A 122 15.12 15.55 0.26
CA ARG A 122 15.56 16.92 0.58
C ARG A 122 14.71 17.58 1.67
N LYS A 123 13.75 16.84 2.23
CA LYS A 123 12.79 17.31 3.23
C LYS A 123 11.75 18.32 2.72
N ASP A 124 11.55 18.39 1.40
CA ASP A 124 10.48 19.20 0.82
C ASP A 124 9.18 18.38 0.81
N VAL A 125 8.07 19.04 1.15
CA VAL A 125 6.74 18.39 1.05
C VAL A 125 6.40 18.16 -0.42
N VAL A 126 5.96 16.94 -0.76
CA VAL A 126 5.61 16.58 -2.13
C VAL A 126 4.21 17.11 -2.47
N THR A 127 4.11 18.38 -2.89
CA THR A 127 2.84 19.04 -3.21
C THR A 127 2.72 19.46 -4.67
N THR A 128 3.85 19.56 -5.38
CA THR A 128 3.92 20.20 -6.70
C THR A 128 4.16 19.24 -7.85
N ASN A 129 4.42 17.96 -7.58
CA ASN A 129 4.55 16.98 -8.65
C ASN A 129 3.19 16.72 -9.31
N TYR A 130 3.23 16.13 -10.50
CA TYR A 130 2.05 15.86 -11.32
C TYR A 130 0.92 15.16 -10.54
N TYR A 131 1.25 14.14 -9.75
CA TYR A 131 0.26 13.33 -9.03
C TYR A 131 -0.34 14.05 -7.81
N ARG A 132 0.43 14.89 -7.12
CA ARG A 132 0.01 15.56 -5.88
C ARG A 132 -0.71 16.87 -6.12
N LYS A 133 -0.49 17.46 -7.28
CA LYS A 133 -1.11 18.73 -7.66
C LYS A 133 -2.63 18.70 -7.55
N THR A 134 -3.27 17.59 -7.92
CA THR A 134 -4.72 17.44 -7.83
C THR A 134 -5.24 17.57 -6.41
N PHE A 135 -4.55 17.02 -5.43
CA PHE A 135 -4.93 17.15 -4.02
C PHE A 135 -4.87 18.60 -3.57
N VAL A 136 -3.78 19.30 -3.88
CA VAL A 136 -3.58 20.71 -3.52
C VAL A 136 -4.59 21.61 -4.20
N GLU A 137 -4.79 21.47 -5.51
CA GLU A 137 -5.71 22.31 -6.29
C GLU A 137 -7.18 22.14 -5.90
N ASN A 138 -7.55 20.98 -5.34
CA ASN A 138 -8.91 20.68 -4.93
C ASN A 138 -9.10 20.72 -3.41
N ASN A 139 -8.10 21.19 -2.66
CA ASN A 139 -8.13 21.23 -1.19
C ASN A 139 -8.47 19.87 -0.55
N LEU A 140 -7.89 18.80 -1.10
CA LEU A 140 -8.04 17.44 -0.59
C LEU A 140 -6.85 17.07 0.29
N PRO A 141 -7.03 16.18 1.27
CA PRO A 141 -5.92 15.63 2.04
C PRO A 141 -4.89 15.01 1.11
N ASN A 142 -3.61 15.39 1.26
CA ASN A 142 -2.51 14.86 0.44
C ASN A 142 -2.10 13.47 0.96
N LEU A 143 -2.98 12.49 0.79
CA LEU A 143 -2.77 11.13 1.25
C LEU A 143 -1.72 10.40 0.41
N TYR A 144 -0.95 9.54 1.06
CA TYR A 144 0.01 8.66 0.42
C TYR A 144 -0.35 7.20 0.69
N SER A 145 -0.66 6.46 -0.36
CA SER A 145 -1.13 5.07 -0.25
C SER A 145 -0.01 4.03 -0.14
N GLY A 146 1.25 4.43 -0.24
CA GLY A 146 2.39 3.53 -0.11
C GLY A 146 2.64 3.08 1.33
N LEU A 147 2.08 3.80 2.30
CA LEU A 147 2.14 3.43 3.72
C LEU A 147 0.83 3.80 4.40
N TYR A 148 0.11 2.80 4.89
CA TYR A 148 -1.11 3.01 5.66
C TYR A 148 -1.31 1.90 6.70
N TYR A 149 -2.19 2.19 7.66
CA TYR A 149 -2.55 1.27 8.72
C TYR A 149 -4.05 1.01 8.71
N PHE A 150 -4.44 -0.19 9.09
CA PHE A 150 -5.81 -0.50 9.50
C PHE A 150 -5.86 -1.58 10.57
N LYS A 151 -6.93 -1.55 11.36
CA LYS A 151 -7.34 -2.67 12.21
C LYS A 151 -8.64 -3.28 11.67
N LYS A 152 -8.82 -4.60 11.80
CA LYS A 152 -10.06 -5.26 11.42
C LYS A 152 -11.19 -4.80 12.35
N SER A 153 -12.03 -3.91 11.83
CA SER A 153 -13.18 -3.31 12.50
C SER A 153 -14.33 -3.15 11.50
N SER A 154 -15.55 -2.86 11.97
CA SER A 154 -16.68 -2.57 11.08
C SER A 154 -16.39 -1.37 10.18
N VAL A 155 -15.81 -0.31 10.73
CA VAL A 155 -15.43 0.91 9.99
C VAL A 155 -14.39 0.61 8.90
N ALA A 156 -13.33 -0.14 9.23
CA ALA A 156 -12.34 -0.52 8.22
C ALA A 156 -12.94 -1.44 7.15
N LYS A 157 -13.84 -2.35 7.52
CA LYS A 157 -14.55 -3.22 6.56
C LYS A 157 -15.37 -2.40 5.56
N GLU A 158 -16.13 -1.42 6.04
CA GLU A 158 -16.92 -0.53 5.17
C GLU A 158 -16.04 0.33 4.28
N PHE A 159 -14.95 0.89 4.85
CA PHE A 159 -13.97 1.66 4.08
C PHE A 159 -13.36 0.84 2.94
N PHE A 160 -12.86 -0.38 3.20
CA PHE A 160 -12.24 -1.19 2.17
C PHE A 160 -13.24 -1.80 1.19
N ALA A 161 -14.49 -2.00 1.57
CA ALA A 161 -15.56 -2.34 0.63
C ALA A 161 -15.80 -1.20 -0.37
N LEU A 162 -15.77 0.06 0.10
CA LEU A 162 -15.84 1.23 -0.79
C LEU A 162 -14.60 1.34 -1.69
N VAL A 163 -13.39 1.12 -1.15
CA VAL A 163 -12.15 1.09 -1.94
C VAL A 163 -12.23 0.03 -3.04
N GLU A 164 -12.76 -1.16 -2.75
CA GLU A 164 -12.97 -2.22 -3.73
C GLU A 164 -13.89 -1.78 -4.87
N ILE A 165 -15.06 -1.20 -4.54
CA ILE A 165 -16.03 -0.72 -5.53
C ILE A 165 -15.39 0.36 -6.41
N ILE A 166 -14.75 1.35 -5.80
CA ILE A 166 -14.10 2.43 -6.54
C ILE A 166 -12.97 1.91 -7.41
N SER A 167 -12.16 0.97 -6.93
CA SER A 167 -11.05 0.39 -7.70
C SER A 167 -11.52 -0.38 -8.93
N LYS A 168 -12.64 -1.10 -8.82
CA LYS A 168 -13.22 -1.86 -9.94
C LYS A 168 -13.89 -0.96 -10.98
N ASP A 169 -14.52 0.12 -10.55
CA ASP A 169 -15.30 1.02 -11.39
C ASP A 169 -14.74 2.46 -11.39
N TRP A 170 -13.43 2.62 -11.24
CA TRP A 170 -12.78 3.92 -11.04
C TRP A 170 -13.12 4.94 -12.15
N GLN A 171 -13.31 4.49 -13.39
CA GLN A 171 -13.65 5.37 -14.51
C GLN A 171 -15.02 6.04 -14.32
N ILE A 172 -15.98 5.33 -13.72
CA ILE A 172 -17.31 5.87 -13.41
C ILE A 172 -17.18 6.94 -12.34
N PHE A 173 -16.45 6.63 -11.26
CA PHE A 173 -16.18 7.57 -10.17
C PHE A 173 -15.39 8.78 -10.63
N TYR A 174 -14.35 8.58 -11.44
CA TYR A 174 -13.60 9.68 -12.04
C TYR A 174 -14.49 10.60 -12.86
N LYS A 175 -15.33 10.05 -13.76
CA LYS A 175 -16.24 10.82 -14.60
C LYS A 175 -17.23 11.63 -13.77
N GLN A 176 -17.72 11.07 -12.67
CA GLN A 176 -18.74 11.69 -11.84
C GLN A 176 -18.17 12.77 -10.91
N PHE A 177 -17.03 12.53 -10.28
CA PHE A 177 -16.52 13.36 -9.19
C PHE A 177 -15.26 14.15 -9.54
N ALA A 178 -14.39 13.64 -10.41
CA ALA A 178 -13.07 14.20 -10.67
C ALA A 178 -12.88 14.72 -12.10
N SER A 179 -13.81 14.47 -13.03
CA SER A 179 -13.66 14.86 -14.45
C SER A 179 -13.57 16.38 -14.67
N LYS A 180 -14.03 17.18 -13.69
CA LYS A 180 -13.95 18.65 -13.71
C LYS A 180 -12.60 19.17 -13.20
N SER A 181 -11.74 18.30 -12.67
CA SER A 181 -10.42 18.71 -12.22
C SER A 181 -9.57 19.18 -13.39
N LYS A 182 -8.63 20.09 -13.14
CA LYS A 182 -7.69 20.57 -14.17
C LYS A 182 -6.76 19.46 -14.67
N GLN A 183 -6.51 18.47 -13.84
CA GLN A 183 -5.73 17.29 -14.21
C GLN A 183 -6.66 16.20 -14.73
N LYS A 184 -6.42 15.76 -15.95
CA LYS A 184 -7.13 14.60 -16.54
C LYS A 184 -6.36 13.33 -16.20
N TRP A 185 -6.98 12.46 -15.44
CA TRP A 185 -6.44 11.12 -15.18
C TRP A 185 -6.67 10.22 -16.39
N GLN A 186 -5.62 9.57 -16.84
CA GLN A 186 -5.66 8.69 -18.00
C GLN A 186 -5.72 7.22 -17.60
N SER A 187 -5.31 6.88 -16.40
CA SER A 187 -5.34 5.53 -15.84
C SER A 187 -5.53 5.57 -14.32
N PHE A 188 -5.84 4.42 -13.74
CA PHE A 188 -5.92 4.24 -12.29
C PHE A 188 -4.59 4.54 -11.59
N ASP A 189 -3.48 4.36 -12.28
CA ASP A 189 -2.13 4.53 -11.76
C ASP A 189 -1.76 5.98 -11.43
N LEU A 190 -2.57 6.94 -11.87
CA LEU A 190 -2.35 8.37 -11.65
C LEU A 190 -2.94 8.89 -10.34
N ASN A 191 -3.47 8.00 -9.52
CA ASN A 191 -4.15 8.34 -8.25
C ASN A 191 -3.31 7.93 -7.02
#